data_63ea2beb4038b5cb034039cbbc4f90ef
#
_entry.id   63ea2beb4038b5cb034039cbbc4f90ef
#
_cell.length_a   1.000
_cell.length_b   1.000
_cell.length_c   1.000
_cell.angle_alpha   90.00
_cell.angle_beta   90.00
_cell.angle_gamma   90.00
#
_symmetry.space_group_name_H-M   'P 1'
#
loop_
_entity.id
_entity.type
_entity.pdbx_description
1 polymer ?
#
loop_
_entity_poly.entity_id
_entity_poly.type
_entity_poly.pdbx_seq_one_letter_code
_entity_poly.pdbx_strand_id
1 'polypeptide(L)'
;MVRLILLGLFFISLYWVWADLLSLFAYLDNITLYQNVDANGAALPISLRDVLDAGFIILVTFALARNLPGLLEVLFLSRLNLAQGSAYATTTLLSYAISATGFVTTLSALGVSWDKLQWLVAALSVGLGFGLQEIFANFVSGLIILFERPVRIGDVVTIGNLSGTVSRIRIRATTITDFDRKEIIVPNKVFVTDQLINWSLSDTVTRVIIKIGVAYETDLDLARKLMLQAVQENPRVMREPAPIVLFLGISASTFDHELRFHVRELGDRNPSTDEVLNRIVLSFREHNIEMAFNQLDVFVKNMNGQEQQLLSTQSNPLADDQVPTA
;
A
#
# COMPACT_ATOMS: atom_id res chain seq x y z
N MET A 1 47.68 -43.90 -18.43
CA MET A 1 48.81 -43.33 -19.19
C MET A 1 48.39 -42.93 -20.64
N VAL A 2 47.82 -43.80 -21.45
CA VAL A 2 47.48 -43.48 -22.86
C VAL A 2 46.55 -42.26 -23.00
N ARG A 3 45.53 -42.11 -22.14
CA ARG A 3 44.60 -40.95 -22.16
C ARG A 3 45.28 -39.61 -21.84
N LEU A 4 46.29 -39.60 -20.98
CA LEU A 4 47.04 -38.38 -20.65
C LEU A 4 47.96 -38.00 -21.81
N ILE A 5 48.55 -38.98 -22.52
CA ILE A 5 49.37 -38.76 -23.70
C ILE A 5 48.53 -38.21 -24.84
N LEU A 6 47.32 -38.77 -25.05
CA LEU A 6 46.36 -38.28 -26.07
C LEU A 6 45.89 -36.86 -25.76
N LEU A 7 45.62 -36.55 -24.51
CA LEU A 7 45.26 -35.20 -24.06
C LEU A 7 46.45 -34.23 -24.27
N GLY A 8 47.67 -34.63 -23.96
CA GLY A 8 48.88 -33.84 -24.23
C GLY A 8 49.08 -33.56 -25.71
N LEU A 9 48.98 -34.58 -26.56
CA LEU A 9 49.04 -34.44 -28.02
C LEU A 9 47.94 -33.55 -28.57
N PHE A 10 46.72 -33.63 -28.03
CA PHE A 10 45.61 -32.77 -28.41
C PHE A 10 45.91 -31.30 -28.11
N PHE A 11 46.42 -31.00 -26.90
CA PHE A 11 46.78 -29.63 -26.55
C PHE A 11 47.98 -29.10 -27.35
N ILE A 12 48.93 -29.96 -27.66
CA ILE A 12 50.08 -29.59 -28.51
C ILE A 12 49.60 -29.29 -29.95
N SER A 13 48.76 -30.15 -30.53
CA SER A 13 48.22 -29.90 -31.83
C SER A 13 47.32 -28.65 -31.86
N LEU A 14 46.52 -28.41 -30.82
CA LEU A 14 45.70 -27.22 -30.65
C LEU A 14 46.64 -25.97 -30.59
N TYR A 15 47.69 -26.01 -29.81
CA TYR A 15 48.69 -24.94 -29.72
C TYR A 15 49.31 -24.60 -31.07
N TRP A 16 49.73 -25.61 -31.87
CA TRP A 16 50.28 -25.39 -33.20
C TRP A 16 49.31 -24.73 -34.17
N VAL A 17 48.05 -25.14 -34.19
CA VAL A 17 46.98 -24.52 -35.01
C VAL A 17 46.74 -23.08 -34.55
N TRP A 18 46.77 -22.80 -33.22
CA TRP A 18 46.56 -21.47 -32.71
C TRP A 18 47.77 -20.56 -32.87
N ALA A 19 49.01 -21.09 -32.92
CA ALA A 19 50.23 -20.31 -33.09
C ALA A 19 50.24 -19.51 -34.40
N ASP A 20 49.79 -20.10 -35.48
CA ASP A 20 49.68 -19.42 -36.79
C ASP A 20 48.58 -18.32 -36.77
N LEU A 21 47.48 -18.55 -36.04
CA LEU A 21 46.45 -17.55 -35.85
C LEU A 21 46.93 -16.37 -34.99
N LEU A 22 47.75 -16.62 -33.98
CA LEU A 22 48.34 -15.56 -33.14
C LEU A 22 49.25 -14.61 -33.96
N SER A 23 49.94 -15.12 -34.98
CA SER A 23 50.74 -14.28 -35.86
C SER A 23 49.90 -13.41 -36.78
N LEU A 24 48.73 -13.90 -37.19
CA LEU A 24 47.74 -13.13 -37.96
C LEU A 24 47.13 -11.99 -37.09
N PHE A 25 46.83 -12.27 -35.85
CA PHE A 25 46.31 -11.24 -34.91
C PHE A 25 47.36 -10.15 -34.65
N ALA A 26 48.65 -10.50 -34.50
CA ALA A 26 49.75 -9.53 -34.37
C ALA A 26 49.91 -8.65 -35.64
N TYR A 27 49.63 -9.18 -36.83
CA TYR A 27 49.64 -8.40 -38.07
C TYR A 27 48.45 -7.42 -38.10
N LEU A 28 47.24 -7.86 -37.69
CA LEU A 28 46.04 -7.02 -37.63
C LEU A 28 46.20 -5.87 -36.59
N ASP A 29 46.94 -6.10 -35.51
CA ASP A 29 47.24 -5.11 -34.48
C ASP A 29 48.11 -3.95 -35.00
N ASN A 30 48.95 -4.20 -36.01
CA ASN A 30 49.78 -3.17 -36.64
C ASN A 30 49.03 -2.28 -37.63
N ILE A 31 47.77 -2.63 -38.00
CA ILE A 31 46.94 -1.84 -38.92
C ILE A 31 46.13 -0.87 -38.07
N THR A 32 46.58 0.36 -37.87
CA THR A 32 45.86 1.40 -37.17
C THR A 32 44.81 2.03 -38.08
N LEU A 33 43.52 1.97 -37.70
CA LEU A 33 42.41 2.57 -38.42
C LEU A 33 42.13 3.99 -37.97
N TYR A 34 42.24 4.25 -36.66
CA TYR A 34 41.90 5.52 -36.05
C TYR A 34 42.75 5.76 -34.81
N GLN A 35 43.10 7.02 -34.52
CA GLN A 35 43.79 7.39 -33.28
C GLN A 35 42.77 8.05 -32.33
N ASN A 36 42.53 7.42 -31.20
CA ASN A 36 41.77 8.02 -30.08
C ASN A 36 42.75 8.68 -29.11
N VAL A 37 42.27 9.64 -28.34
CA VAL A 37 43.06 10.33 -27.31
C VAL A 37 42.54 9.93 -25.95
N ASP A 38 43.38 9.38 -25.12
CA ASP A 38 43.07 9.07 -23.72
C ASP A 38 42.83 10.34 -22.89
N ALA A 39 42.30 10.19 -21.67
CA ALA A 39 42.06 11.27 -20.73
C ALA A 39 43.33 12.04 -20.38
N ASN A 40 44.50 11.40 -20.48
CA ASN A 40 45.82 11.99 -20.23
C ASN A 40 46.48 12.60 -21.47
N GLY A 41 45.78 12.69 -22.61
CA GLY A 41 46.30 13.22 -23.87
C GLY A 41 47.17 12.22 -24.66
N ALA A 42 47.32 10.98 -24.22
CA ALA A 42 48.08 9.96 -24.94
C ALA A 42 47.26 9.42 -26.11
N ALA A 43 47.88 9.30 -27.29
CA ALA A 43 47.26 8.71 -28.48
C ALA A 43 47.11 7.20 -28.28
N LEU A 44 45.89 6.70 -28.31
CA LEU A 44 45.56 5.27 -28.34
C LEU A 44 45.20 4.90 -29.77
N PRO A 45 46.04 4.17 -30.48
CA PRO A 45 45.73 3.69 -31.82
C PRO A 45 44.64 2.59 -31.71
N ILE A 46 43.56 2.72 -32.43
CA ILE A 46 42.59 1.66 -32.61
C ILE A 46 42.96 0.86 -33.82
N SER A 47 43.28 -0.41 -33.62
CA SER A 47 43.71 -1.35 -34.63
C SER A 47 42.51 -2.01 -35.33
N LEU A 48 42.77 -2.64 -36.48
CA LEU A 48 41.79 -3.48 -37.17
C LEU A 48 41.36 -4.65 -36.26
N ARG A 49 42.26 -5.15 -35.44
CA ARG A 49 42.00 -6.17 -34.43
C ARG A 49 40.96 -5.72 -33.44
N ASP A 50 41.05 -4.49 -32.90
CA ASP A 50 40.08 -3.98 -31.91
C ASP A 50 38.66 -3.91 -32.49
N VAL A 51 38.55 -3.55 -33.79
CA VAL A 51 37.24 -3.53 -34.47
C VAL A 51 36.69 -4.95 -34.67
N LEU A 52 37.56 -5.93 -35.00
CA LEU A 52 37.14 -7.33 -35.11
C LEU A 52 36.76 -7.91 -33.73
N ASP A 53 37.53 -7.61 -32.72
CA ASP A 53 37.23 -8.01 -31.33
C ASP A 53 35.87 -7.39 -30.87
N ALA A 54 35.62 -6.13 -31.16
CA ALA A 54 34.34 -5.49 -30.91
C ALA A 54 33.18 -6.18 -31.67
N GLY A 55 33.37 -6.51 -32.93
CA GLY A 55 32.40 -7.27 -33.75
C GLY A 55 32.13 -8.65 -33.16
N PHE A 56 33.18 -9.34 -32.72
CA PHE A 56 33.05 -10.63 -32.05
C PHE A 56 32.29 -10.51 -30.71
N ILE A 57 32.60 -9.51 -29.90
CA ILE A 57 31.88 -9.23 -28.65
C ILE A 57 30.39 -8.97 -28.92
N ILE A 58 30.04 -8.17 -29.92
CA ILE A 58 28.65 -7.93 -30.33
C ILE A 58 27.96 -9.25 -30.69
N LEU A 59 28.60 -10.08 -31.49
CA LEU A 59 28.05 -11.36 -31.92
C LEU A 59 27.81 -12.31 -30.76
N VAL A 60 28.81 -12.41 -29.83
CA VAL A 60 28.72 -13.23 -28.60
C VAL A 60 27.64 -12.69 -27.71
N THR A 61 27.58 -11.37 -27.52
CA THR A 61 26.54 -10.72 -26.70
C THR A 61 25.16 -11.00 -27.22
N PHE A 62 24.96 -10.86 -28.54
CA PHE A 62 23.70 -11.17 -29.20
C PHE A 62 23.31 -12.65 -29.03
N ALA A 63 24.27 -13.56 -29.25
CA ALA A 63 24.03 -14.98 -29.04
C ALA A 63 23.69 -15.33 -27.60
N LEU A 64 24.39 -14.75 -26.62
CA LEU A 64 24.12 -14.95 -25.20
C LEU A 64 22.76 -14.34 -24.79
N ALA A 65 22.47 -13.09 -25.18
CA ALA A 65 21.23 -12.42 -24.86
C ALA A 65 20.00 -13.15 -25.42
N ARG A 66 20.16 -13.82 -26.55
CA ARG A 66 19.08 -14.59 -27.20
C ARG A 66 18.90 -16.00 -26.61
N ASN A 67 19.99 -16.70 -26.30
CA ASN A 67 19.93 -18.13 -25.97
C ASN A 67 20.03 -18.40 -24.46
N LEU A 68 20.83 -17.61 -23.71
CA LEU A 68 21.06 -17.87 -22.28
C LEU A 68 19.81 -17.72 -21.42
N PRO A 69 18.91 -16.73 -21.64
CA PRO A 69 17.64 -16.63 -20.92
C PRO A 69 16.76 -17.87 -21.11
N GLY A 70 16.68 -18.41 -22.33
CA GLY A 70 15.93 -19.63 -22.61
C GLY A 70 16.53 -20.87 -21.94
N LEU A 71 17.86 -20.98 -21.91
CA LEU A 71 18.55 -22.05 -21.16
C LEU A 71 18.28 -21.95 -19.65
N LEU A 72 18.32 -20.73 -19.09
CA LEU A 72 17.99 -20.49 -17.67
C LEU A 72 16.55 -20.91 -17.37
N GLU A 73 15.63 -20.57 -18.25
CA GLU A 73 14.22 -20.93 -18.10
C GLU A 73 14.04 -22.45 -18.05
N VAL A 74 14.62 -23.18 -19.00
CA VAL A 74 14.49 -24.66 -19.09
C VAL A 74 15.20 -25.37 -17.95
N LEU A 75 16.42 -24.95 -17.57
CA LEU A 75 17.25 -25.66 -16.61
C LEU A 75 16.88 -25.38 -15.14
N PHE A 76 16.49 -24.14 -14.85
CA PHE A 76 16.30 -23.66 -13.48
C PHE A 76 14.85 -23.22 -13.20
N LEU A 77 14.30 -22.30 -14.01
CA LEU A 77 13.00 -21.68 -13.70
C LEU A 77 11.84 -22.68 -13.85
N SER A 78 11.92 -23.62 -14.79
CA SER A 78 10.90 -24.65 -14.99
C SER A 78 10.76 -25.59 -13.78
N ARG A 79 11.80 -25.71 -12.95
CA ARG A 79 11.79 -26.52 -11.73
C ARG A 79 11.26 -25.77 -10.50
N LEU A 80 11.17 -24.44 -10.60
CA LEU A 80 10.62 -23.59 -9.56
C LEU A 80 9.15 -23.32 -9.93
N ASN A 81 8.22 -23.58 -9.02
CA ASN A 81 6.79 -23.28 -9.20
C ASN A 81 6.57 -21.75 -9.18
N LEU A 82 7.07 -21.06 -10.20
CA LEU A 82 6.96 -19.61 -10.31
C LEU A 82 5.58 -19.21 -10.85
N ALA A 83 5.05 -18.08 -10.36
CA ALA A 83 3.83 -17.51 -10.88
C ALA A 83 3.98 -17.17 -12.39
N GLN A 84 2.89 -17.30 -13.13
CA GLN A 84 2.85 -16.94 -14.56
C GLN A 84 3.37 -15.50 -14.77
N GLY A 85 4.35 -15.32 -15.62
CA GLY A 85 5.00 -14.04 -15.91
C GLY A 85 6.30 -13.76 -15.13
N SER A 86 6.56 -14.39 -13.98
CA SER A 86 7.83 -14.17 -13.26
C SER A 86 9.04 -14.77 -14.00
N ALA A 87 8.87 -15.91 -14.67
CA ALA A 87 9.89 -16.49 -15.52
C ALA A 87 10.26 -15.54 -16.67
N TYR A 88 9.26 -15.02 -17.39
CA TYR A 88 9.47 -14.05 -18.46
C TYR A 88 10.16 -12.76 -17.97
N ALA A 89 9.74 -12.21 -16.84
CA ALA A 89 10.39 -11.03 -16.26
C ALA A 89 11.87 -11.29 -15.95
N THR A 90 12.20 -12.45 -15.35
CA THR A 90 13.57 -12.84 -14.99
C THR A 90 14.44 -13.00 -16.24
N THR A 91 13.94 -13.70 -17.26
CA THR A 91 14.66 -13.91 -18.53
C THR A 91 14.88 -12.60 -19.29
N THR A 92 13.90 -11.70 -19.28
CA THR A 92 14.00 -10.37 -19.88
C THR A 92 15.05 -9.50 -19.17
N LEU A 93 15.04 -9.46 -17.83
CA LEU A 93 16.05 -8.73 -17.03
C LEU A 93 17.46 -9.28 -17.28
N LEU A 94 17.61 -10.61 -17.39
CA LEU A 94 18.89 -11.23 -17.71
C LEU A 94 19.36 -10.81 -19.10
N SER A 95 18.46 -10.80 -20.11
CA SER A 95 18.78 -10.34 -21.46
C SER A 95 19.25 -8.89 -21.47
N TYR A 96 18.59 -8.01 -20.72
CA TYR A 96 19.02 -6.60 -20.58
C TYR A 96 20.38 -6.47 -19.89
N ALA A 97 20.65 -7.24 -18.83
CA ALA A 97 21.94 -7.24 -18.15
C ALA A 97 23.08 -7.70 -19.08
N ILE A 98 22.86 -8.77 -19.85
CA ILE A 98 23.81 -9.27 -20.85
C ILE A 98 24.08 -8.20 -21.92
N SER A 99 23.02 -7.59 -22.45
CA SER A 99 23.11 -6.56 -23.49
C SER A 99 23.85 -5.31 -22.99
N ALA A 100 23.57 -4.86 -21.74
CA ALA A 100 24.25 -3.73 -21.13
C ALA A 100 25.75 -4.01 -20.92
N THR A 101 26.08 -5.20 -20.40
CA THR A 101 27.48 -5.63 -20.22
C THR A 101 28.20 -5.72 -21.57
N GLY A 102 27.57 -6.35 -22.56
CA GLY A 102 28.11 -6.43 -23.91
C GLY A 102 28.32 -5.09 -24.58
N PHE A 103 27.41 -4.13 -24.34
CA PHE A 103 27.59 -2.76 -24.83
C PHE A 103 28.81 -2.07 -24.23
N VAL A 104 28.97 -2.14 -22.92
CA VAL A 104 30.13 -1.55 -22.20
C VAL A 104 31.44 -2.21 -22.67
N THR A 105 31.49 -3.54 -22.78
CA THR A 105 32.69 -4.26 -23.24
C THR A 105 33.01 -3.96 -24.69
N THR A 106 32.02 -3.80 -25.57
CA THR A 106 32.21 -3.38 -26.96
C THR A 106 32.82 -1.99 -27.05
N LEU A 107 32.29 -1.03 -26.29
CA LEU A 107 32.85 0.33 -26.24
C LEU A 107 34.31 0.34 -25.73
N SER A 108 34.61 -0.48 -24.72
CA SER A 108 35.97 -0.65 -24.22
C SER A 108 36.91 -1.23 -25.27
N ALA A 109 36.47 -2.24 -26.06
CA ALA A 109 37.23 -2.81 -27.18
C ALA A 109 37.49 -1.78 -28.29
N LEU A 110 36.56 -0.84 -28.49
CA LEU A 110 36.74 0.26 -29.44
C LEU A 110 37.57 1.43 -28.90
N GLY A 111 38.31 1.22 -27.81
CA GLY A 111 39.26 2.21 -27.23
C GLY A 111 38.59 3.33 -26.43
N VAL A 112 37.32 3.17 -26.02
CA VAL A 112 36.73 4.11 -25.07
C VAL A 112 37.34 3.84 -23.70
N SER A 113 38.09 4.84 -23.16
CA SER A 113 38.77 4.70 -21.89
C SER A 113 37.81 4.43 -20.73
N TRP A 114 38.24 3.63 -19.75
CA TRP A 114 37.44 3.30 -18.57
C TRP A 114 36.95 4.55 -17.83
N ASP A 115 37.73 5.60 -17.78
CA ASP A 115 37.35 6.88 -17.17
C ASP A 115 36.12 7.53 -17.78
N LYS A 116 35.95 7.40 -19.12
CA LYS A 116 34.74 7.87 -19.82
C LYS A 116 33.56 6.95 -19.58
N LEU A 117 33.78 5.63 -19.58
CA LEU A 117 32.75 4.62 -19.35
C LEU A 117 32.21 4.68 -17.92
N GLN A 118 33.06 4.90 -16.90
CA GLN A 118 32.62 5.00 -15.52
C GLN A 118 31.65 6.18 -15.28
N TRP A 119 31.87 7.33 -15.96
CA TRP A 119 30.94 8.44 -15.88
C TRP A 119 29.58 8.12 -16.52
N LEU A 120 29.58 7.42 -17.64
CA LEU A 120 28.36 6.96 -18.27
C LEU A 120 27.59 5.97 -17.38
N VAL A 121 28.29 4.98 -16.82
CA VAL A 121 27.71 4.00 -15.91
C VAL A 121 27.20 4.67 -14.64
N ALA A 122 27.96 5.62 -14.08
CA ALA A 122 27.54 6.38 -12.91
C ALA A 122 26.26 7.19 -13.17
N ALA A 123 26.19 7.93 -14.28
CA ALA A 123 25.02 8.70 -14.65
C ALA A 123 23.77 7.79 -14.86
N LEU A 124 23.96 6.66 -15.54
CA LEU A 124 22.90 5.67 -15.75
C LEU A 124 22.45 5.06 -14.42
N SER A 125 23.40 4.74 -13.51
CA SER A 125 23.10 4.17 -12.20
C SER A 125 22.29 5.13 -11.32
N VAL A 126 22.62 6.43 -11.36
CA VAL A 126 21.87 7.47 -10.65
C VAL A 126 20.45 7.58 -11.21
N GLY A 127 20.31 7.60 -12.54
CA GLY A 127 18.98 7.63 -13.18
C GLY A 127 18.13 6.41 -12.83
N LEU A 128 18.73 5.21 -12.86
CA LEU A 128 18.08 3.96 -12.46
C LEU A 128 17.71 3.98 -10.96
N GLY A 129 18.59 4.52 -10.12
CA GLY A 129 18.35 4.66 -8.69
C GLY A 129 17.11 5.50 -8.39
N PHE A 130 16.96 6.65 -9.04
CA PHE A 130 15.75 7.46 -8.94
C PHE A 130 14.50 6.73 -9.48
N GLY A 131 14.63 6.02 -10.59
CA GLY A 131 13.52 5.24 -11.16
C GLY A 131 13.06 4.08 -10.26
N LEU A 132 13.96 3.51 -9.45
CA LEU A 132 13.67 2.40 -8.54
C LEU A 132 13.38 2.84 -7.10
N GLN A 133 13.47 4.12 -6.78
CA GLN A 133 13.35 4.65 -5.43
C GLN A 133 12.08 4.18 -4.71
N GLU A 134 10.92 4.28 -5.36
CA GLU A 134 9.64 3.87 -4.77
C GLU A 134 9.56 2.35 -4.54
N ILE A 135 10.14 1.56 -5.43
CA ILE A 135 10.18 0.10 -5.27
C ILE A 135 11.01 -0.26 -4.04
N PHE A 136 12.17 0.39 -3.89
CA PHE A 136 13.08 0.16 -2.76
C PHE A 136 12.46 0.63 -1.44
N ALA A 137 11.81 1.80 -1.43
CA ALA A 137 11.10 2.31 -0.26
C ALA A 137 10.01 1.34 0.22
N ASN A 138 9.20 0.83 -0.70
CA ASN A 138 8.17 -0.15 -0.38
C ASN A 138 8.72 -1.50 0.10
N PHE A 139 9.84 -1.94 -0.45
CA PHE A 139 10.53 -3.15 -0.01
C PHE A 139 11.06 -3.01 1.43
N VAL A 140 11.78 -1.91 1.72
CA VAL A 140 12.30 -1.64 3.06
C VAL A 140 11.17 -1.49 4.07
N SER A 141 10.10 -0.76 3.72
CA SER A 141 8.91 -0.64 4.57
C SER A 141 8.25 -1.99 4.83
N GLY A 142 8.22 -2.88 3.83
CA GLY A 142 7.72 -4.25 4.02
C GLY A 142 8.55 -5.04 5.04
N LEU A 143 9.88 -4.89 5.03
CA LEU A 143 10.75 -5.48 6.05
C LEU A 143 10.48 -4.90 7.44
N ILE A 144 10.32 -3.58 7.56
CA ILE A 144 9.97 -2.91 8.83
C ILE A 144 8.67 -3.48 9.38
N ILE A 145 7.61 -3.58 8.56
CA ILE A 145 6.32 -4.15 8.97
C ILE A 145 6.49 -5.58 9.51
N LEU A 146 7.32 -6.40 8.86
CA LEU A 146 7.55 -7.79 9.28
C LEU A 146 8.34 -7.90 10.59
N PHE A 147 9.31 -7.01 10.83
CA PHE A 147 10.14 -7.02 12.03
C PHE A 147 9.47 -6.33 13.21
N GLU A 148 8.97 -5.11 13.04
CA GLU A 148 8.37 -4.31 14.12
C GLU A 148 6.90 -4.67 14.38
N ARG A 149 6.23 -5.21 13.37
CA ARG A 149 4.83 -5.66 13.43
C ARG A 149 3.84 -4.59 13.92
N PRO A 150 3.87 -3.37 13.41
CA PRO A 150 2.87 -2.36 13.73
C PRO A 150 1.47 -2.76 13.27
N VAL A 151 1.40 -3.67 12.30
CA VAL A 151 0.17 -4.33 11.84
C VAL A 151 0.42 -5.83 11.64
N ARG A 152 -0.61 -6.65 11.85
CA ARG A 152 -0.59 -8.11 11.67
C ARG A 152 -1.72 -8.52 10.74
N ILE A 153 -1.60 -9.71 10.14
CA ILE A 153 -2.71 -10.30 9.39
C ILE A 153 -3.86 -10.56 10.36
N GLY A 154 -5.06 -10.09 10.00
CA GLY A 154 -6.25 -10.13 10.83
C GLY A 154 -6.54 -8.83 11.58
N ASP A 155 -5.58 -7.90 11.70
CA ASP A 155 -5.83 -6.61 12.33
C ASP A 155 -6.83 -5.78 11.52
N VAL A 156 -7.69 -5.06 12.24
CA VAL A 156 -8.53 -4.02 11.64
C VAL A 156 -7.82 -2.70 11.74
N VAL A 157 -7.61 -2.07 10.59
CA VAL A 157 -6.83 -0.83 10.48
C VAL A 157 -7.57 0.24 9.71
N THR A 158 -7.21 1.50 10.00
CA THR A 158 -7.63 2.66 9.21
C THR A 158 -6.40 3.45 8.78
N ILE A 159 -6.28 3.71 7.49
CA ILE A 159 -5.21 4.52 6.88
C ILE A 159 -5.87 5.58 6.01
N GLY A 160 -5.76 6.84 6.41
CA GLY A 160 -6.53 7.92 5.78
C GLY A 160 -8.03 7.63 5.80
N ASN A 161 -8.65 7.49 4.64
CA ASN A 161 -10.08 7.18 4.50
C ASN A 161 -10.37 5.68 4.27
N LEU A 162 -9.34 4.84 4.30
CA LEU A 162 -9.47 3.40 4.06
C LEU A 162 -9.53 2.66 5.38
N SER A 163 -10.60 1.90 5.61
CA SER A 163 -10.73 1.04 6.79
C SER A 163 -11.03 -0.39 6.36
N GLY A 164 -10.42 -1.35 7.05
CA GLY A 164 -10.66 -2.77 6.76
C GLY A 164 -9.71 -3.69 7.51
N THR A 165 -9.79 -4.97 7.20
CA THR A 165 -8.97 -6.03 7.81
C THR A 165 -7.76 -6.33 6.95
N VAL A 166 -6.58 -6.40 7.55
CA VAL A 166 -5.35 -6.81 6.88
C VAL A 166 -5.44 -8.29 6.51
N SER A 167 -5.57 -8.58 5.21
CA SER A 167 -5.72 -9.94 4.71
C SER A 167 -4.39 -10.57 4.32
N ARG A 168 -3.43 -9.78 3.85
CA ARG A 168 -2.15 -10.28 3.32
C ARG A 168 -1.06 -9.22 3.36
N ILE A 169 0.12 -9.58 3.86
CA ILE A 169 1.32 -8.73 3.83
C ILE A 169 2.31 -9.36 2.85
N ARG A 170 2.70 -8.61 1.81
CA ARG A 170 3.68 -9.02 0.80
C ARG A 170 4.90 -8.09 0.85
N ILE A 171 5.93 -8.44 0.10
CA ILE A 171 7.22 -7.73 0.09
C ILE A 171 7.09 -6.22 -0.16
N ARG A 172 6.21 -5.78 -1.09
CA ARG A 172 6.07 -4.37 -1.47
C ARG A 172 4.71 -3.74 -1.18
N ALA A 173 3.71 -4.56 -0.86
CA ALA A 173 2.34 -4.10 -0.66
C ALA A 173 1.59 -4.99 0.31
N THR A 174 0.73 -4.41 1.09
CA THR A 174 -0.19 -5.07 2.01
C THR A 174 -1.61 -4.99 1.44
N THR A 175 -2.36 -6.07 1.52
CA THR A 175 -3.76 -6.13 1.07
C THR A 175 -4.68 -5.96 2.28
N ILE A 176 -5.59 -5.01 2.18
CA ILE A 176 -6.67 -4.77 3.15
C ILE A 176 -7.98 -5.19 2.49
N THR A 177 -8.80 -5.94 3.18
CA THR A 177 -10.18 -6.24 2.77
C THR A 177 -11.11 -5.29 3.53
N ASP A 178 -11.83 -4.45 2.82
CA ASP A 178 -12.79 -3.52 3.41
C ASP A 178 -14.08 -4.22 3.88
N PHE A 179 -14.99 -3.47 4.50
CA PHE A 179 -16.27 -4.00 4.99
C PHE A 179 -17.23 -4.41 3.86
N ASP A 180 -17.01 -3.89 2.63
CA ASP A 180 -17.75 -4.30 1.42
C ASP A 180 -17.10 -5.50 0.70
N ARG A 181 -16.06 -6.11 1.30
CA ARG A 181 -15.25 -7.21 0.76
C ARG A 181 -14.38 -6.87 -0.45
N LYS A 182 -14.08 -5.59 -0.67
CA LYS A 182 -13.13 -5.19 -1.70
C LYS A 182 -11.70 -5.40 -1.21
N GLU A 183 -10.85 -5.96 -2.04
CA GLU A 183 -9.41 -6.07 -1.77
C GLU A 183 -8.70 -4.79 -2.21
N ILE A 184 -8.16 -4.05 -1.26
CA ILE A 184 -7.42 -2.80 -1.49
C ILE A 184 -5.94 -3.09 -1.31
N ILE A 185 -5.14 -2.85 -2.34
CA ILE A 185 -3.70 -3.05 -2.33
C ILE A 185 -3.03 -1.73 -1.97
N VAL A 186 -2.45 -1.67 -0.79
CA VAL A 186 -1.79 -0.48 -0.26
C VAL A 186 -0.27 -0.70 -0.28
N PRO A 187 0.53 0.21 -0.86
CA PRO A 187 1.99 0.14 -0.81
C PRO A 187 2.49 0.14 0.64
N ASN A 188 3.49 -0.70 0.94
CA ASN A 188 3.99 -0.83 2.32
C ASN A 188 4.55 0.47 2.89
N LYS A 189 5.09 1.35 2.05
CA LYS A 189 5.58 2.67 2.45
C LYS A 189 4.52 3.46 3.21
N VAL A 190 3.26 3.40 2.79
CA VAL A 190 2.13 4.12 3.41
C VAL A 190 1.95 3.73 4.87
N PHE A 191 2.13 2.45 5.23
CA PHE A 191 2.02 1.97 6.61
C PHE A 191 3.11 2.49 7.55
N VAL A 192 4.24 2.93 6.98
CA VAL A 192 5.40 3.41 7.76
C VAL A 192 5.47 4.94 7.79
N THR A 193 5.04 5.61 6.70
CA THR A 193 5.16 7.06 6.57
C THR A 193 3.91 7.82 6.97
N ASP A 194 2.73 7.20 6.86
CA ASP A 194 1.46 7.86 7.12
C ASP A 194 0.91 7.48 8.49
N GLN A 195 -0.10 8.23 8.95
CA GLN A 195 -0.79 7.91 10.19
C GLN A 195 -1.60 6.63 10.02
N LEU A 196 -1.28 5.62 10.81
CA LEU A 196 -1.98 4.34 10.89
C LEU A 196 -2.76 4.26 12.21
N ILE A 197 -4.05 3.95 12.13
CA ILE A 197 -4.87 3.60 13.30
C ILE A 197 -5.07 2.08 13.26
N ASN A 198 -4.55 1.38 14.26
CA ASN A 198 -4.78 -0.04 14.44
C ASN A 198 -5.77 -0.25 15.61
N TRP A 199 -6.93 -0.84 15.29
CA TRP A 199 -8.04 -1.02 16.22
C TRP A 199 -7.93 -2.30 17.06
N SER A 200 -6.97 -3.17 16.76
CA SER A 200 -6.84 -4.50 17.35
C SER A 200 -5.43 -4.87 17.79
N LEU A 201 -4.47 -3.93 17.73
CA LEU A 201 -3.05 -4.20 18.00
C LEU A 201 -2.78 -4.68 19.41
N SER A 202 -3.30 -3.99 20.43
CA SER A 202 -3.08 -4.27 21.85
C SER A 202 -4.27 -4.99 22.47
N ASP A 203 -5.47 -4.47 22.22
CA ASP A 203 -6.74 -5.08 22.57
C ASP A 203 -7.79 -4.72 21.53
N THR A 204 -8.96 -5.34 21.60
CA THR A 204 -10.08 -5.10 20.67
C THR A 204 -11.15 -4.21 21.28
N VAL A 205 -10.96 -3.75 22.51
CA VAL A 205 -11.95 -2.93 23.24
C VAL A 205 -12.07 -1.56 22.58
N THR A 206 -13.26 -1.21 22.16
CA THR A 206 -13.54 0.08 21.54
C THR A 206 -14.63 0.83 22.24
N ARG A 207 -14.48 2.16 22.29
CA ARG A 207 -15.49 3.05 22.84
C ARG A 207 -16.53 3.39 21.76
N VAL A 208 -17.79 3.26 22.13
CA VAL A 208 -18.95 3.74 21.35
C VAL A 208 -19.43 5.05 21.98
N ILE A 209 -19.79 6.00 21.14
CA ILE A 209 -20.31 7.30 21.52
C ILE A 209 -21.64 7.50 20.79
N ILE A 210 -22.71 7.72 21.55
CA ILE A 210 -24.06 8.04 21.02
C ILE A 210 -24.44 9.43 21.51
N LYS A 211 -24.81 10.29 20.57
CA LYS A 211 -25.32 11.63 20.88
C LYS A 211 -26.86 11.59 20.89
N ILE A 212 -27.46 12.11 21.95
CA ILE A 212 -28.90 12.10 22.18
C ILE A 212 -29.33 13.47 22.63
N GLY A 213 -30.25 14.09 21.89
CA GLY A 213 -30.89 15.35 22.25
C GLY A 213 -32.27 15.10 22.84
N VAL A 214 -32.56 15.70 23.99
CA VAL A 214 -33.90 15.69 24.61
C VAL A 214 -34.48 17.10 24.65
N ALA A 215 -35.80 17.20 24.70
CA ALA A 215 -36.50 18.49 24.74
C ALA A 215 -36.18 19.27 26.04
N TYR A 216 -36.33 20.59 26.03
CA TYR A 216 -36.04 21.48 27.17
C TYR A 216 -36.89 21.21 28.42
N GLU A 217 -38.09 20.69 28.21
CA GLU A 217 -39.02 20.38 29.31
C GLU A 217 -38.78 19.00 29.95
N THR A 218 -37.77 18.27 29.47
CA THR A 218 -37.46 16.91 29.93
C THR A 218 -36.80 16.91 31.31
N ASP A 219 -37.23 16.00 32.19
CA ASP A 219 -36.51 15.65 33.40
C ASP A 219 -35.17 14.99 33.05
N LEU A 220 -34.06 15.74 33.21
CA LEU A 220 -32.73 15.32 32.81
C LEU A 220 -32.22 14.14 33.66
N ASP A 221 -32.64 14.03 34.93
CA ASP A 221 -32.20 12.96 35.81
C ASP A 221 -32.88 11.64 35.42
N LEU A 222 -34.16 11.71 35.10
CA LEU A 222 -34.91 10.57 34.57
C LEU A 222 -34.34 10.12 33.21
N ALA A 223 -34.14 11.06 32.27
CA ALA A 223 -33.56 10.74 30.96
C ALA A 223 -32.20 10.07 31.10
N ARG A 224 -31.30 10.60 31.93
CA ARG A 224 -30.01 10.01 32.24
C ARG A 224 -30.10 8.59 32.78
N LYS A 225 -31.02 8.37 33.74
CA LYS A 225 -31.23 7.05 34.33
C LYS A 225 -31.70 6.02 33.28
N LEU A 226 -32.64 6.39 32.42
CA LEU A 226 -33.14 5.51 31.38
C LEU A 226 -32.06 5.19 30.31
N MET A 227 -31.25 6.18 29.92
CA MET A 227 -30.12 5.95 29.03
C MET A 227 -29.12 4.97 29.65
N LEU A 228 -28.74 5.14 30.94
CA LEU A 228 -27.83 4.23 31.61
C LEU A 228 -28.42 2.82 31.72
N GLN A 229 -29.69 2.70 32.04
CA GLN A 229 -30.36 1.40 32.13
C GLN A 229 -30.34 0.68 30.79
N ALA A 230 -30.69 1.36 29.68
CA ALA A 230 -30.69 0.79 28.34
C ALA A 230 -29.31 0.22 27.94
N VAL A 231 -28.25 0.88 28.35
CA VAL A 231 -26.88 0.40 28.09
C VAL A 231 -26.48 -0.77 28.99
N GLN A 232 -26.83 -0.70 30.27
CA GLN A 232 -26.46 -1.74 31.25
C GLN A 232 -27.18 -3.07 30.99
N GLU A 233 -28.38 -3.03 30.40
CA GLU A 233 -29.16 -4.21 29.99
C GLU A 233 -28.62 -4.87 28.72
N ASN A 234 -27.79 -4.17 27.93
CA ASN A 234 -27.28 -4.72 26.68
C ASN A 234 -26.11 -5.70 26.93
N PRO A 235 -26.21 -6.94 26.47
CA PRO A 235 -25.21 -7.99 26.72
C PRO A 235 -23.86 -7.78 26.03
N ARG A 236 -23.83 -6.95 24.96
CA ARG A 236 -22.59 -6.63 24.20
C ARG A 236 -21.77 -5.53 24.88
N VAL A 237 -22.40 -4.77 25.78
CA VAL A 237 -21.77 -3.66 26.46
C VAL A 237 -20.94 -4.18 27.65
N MET A 238 -19.73 -3.66 27.79
CA MET A 238 -18.86 -3.97 28.90
C MET A 238 -19.35 -3.25 30.17
N ARG A 239 -19.25 -3.94 31.33
CA ARG A 239 -19.52 -3.34 32.65
C ARG A 239 -18.36 -2.50 33.13
N GLU A 240 -17.15 -2.82 32.71
CA GLU A 240 -15.92 -2.10 32.98
C GLU A 240 -15.14 -1.88 31.70
N PRO A 241 -14.78 -0.62 31.34
CA PRO A 241 -15.14 0.62 32.05
C PRO A 241 -16.66 0.88 32.06
N ALA A 242 -17.18 1.40 33.18
CA ALA A 242 -18.62 1.64 33.35
C ALA A 242 -19.16 2.62 32.30
N PRO A 243 -20.37 2.40 31.77
CA PRO A 243 -21.01 3.36 30.87
C PRO A 243 -21.29 4.68 31.61
N ILE A 244 -21.15 5.78 30.88
CA ILE A 244 -21.40 7.13 31.41
C ILE A 244 -22.30 7.93 30.47
N VAL A 245 -23.17 8.75 31.05
CA VAL A 245 -23.94 9.76 30.32
C VAL A 245 -23.49 11.14 30.78
N LEU A 246 -23.05 11.93 29.78
CA LEU A 246 -22.59 13.30 29.99
C LEU A 246 -23.61 14.28 29.42
N PHE A 247 -23.94 15.31 30.15
CA PHE A 247 -24.61 16.49 29.62
C PHE A 247 -23.53 17.39 29.01
N LEU A 248 -23.59 17.63 27.70
CA LEU A 248 -22.53 18.37 27.02
C LEU A 248 -22.87 19.83 26.77
N GLY A 249 -24.15 20.16 26.63
CA GLY A 249 -24.52 21.52 26.35
C GLY A 249 -26.00 21.68 25.97
N ILE A 250 -26.32 22.91 25.64
CA ILE A 250 -27.65 23.35 25.23
C ILE A 250 -27.51 23.80 23.76
N SER A 251 -28.20 23.12 22.86
CA SER A 251 -28.32 23.46 21.44
C SER A 251 -29.60 24.26 21.18
N ALA A 252 -29.83 24.72 19.96
CA ALA A 252 -30.95 25.59 19.61
C ALA A 252 -32.33 25.04 19.97
N SER A 253 -32.49 23.71 20.10
CA SER A 253 -33.78 23.07 20.41
C SER A 253 -33.64 21.86 21.35
N THR A 254 -32.45 21.58 21.86
CA THR A 254 -32.16 20.33 22.60
C THR A 254 -31.22 20.52 23.77
N PHE A 255 -31.40 19.71 24.78
CA PHE A 255 -30.37 19.40 25.79
C PHE A 255 -29.54 18.22 25.26
N ASP A 256 -28.26 18.46 24.96
CA ASP A 256 -27.39 17.47 24.34
C ASP A 256 -26.71 16.58 25.37
N HIS A 257 -26.93 15.28 25.20
CA HIS A 257 -26.29 14.24 26.02
C HIS A 257 -25.38 13.40 25.14
N GLU A 258 -24.30 12.94 25.73
CA GLU A 258 -23.41 11.98 25.13
C GLU A 258 -23.31 10.73 26.00
N LEU A 259 -23.78 9.62 25.45
CA LEU A 259 -23.71 8.31 26.08
C LEU A 259 -22.45 7.60 25.58
N ARG A 260 -21.56 7.25 26.51
CA ARG A 260 -20.29 6.56 26.23
C ARG A 260 -20.29 5.19 26.87
N PHE A 261 -19.96 4.18 26.11
CA PHE A 261 -19.78 2.83 26.61
C PHE A 261 -18.71 2.09 25.81
N HIS A 262 -18.29 0.93 26.29
CA HIS A 262 -17.26 0.12 25.63
C HIS A 262 -17.83 -1.22 25.22
N VAL A 263 -17.35 -1.73 24.08
CA VAL A 263 -17.63 -3.07 23.57
C VAL A 263 -16.34 -3.85 23.40
N ARG A 264 -16.41 -5.19 23.49
CA ARG A 264 -15.22 -6.04 23.44
C ARG A 264 -14.60 -6.13 22.06
N GLU A 265 -15.44 -6.13 21.04
CA GLU A 265 -15.00 -6.32 19.65
C GLU A 265 -15.52 -5.19 18.78
N LEU A 266 -14.73 -4.82 17.77
CA LEU A 266 -15.11 -3.78 16.82
C LEU A 266 -16.43 -4.12 16.10
N GLY A 267 -16.67 -5.40 15.83
CA GLY A 267 -17.91 -5.89 15.23
C GLY A 267 -19.17 -5.64 16.04
N ASP A 268 -19.05 -5.49 17.37
CA ASP A 268 -20.19 -5.22 18.26
C ASP A 268 -20.60 -3.75 18.30
N ARG A 269 -19.81 -2.83 17.72
CA ARG A 269 -20.13 -1.37 17.77
C ARG A 269 -21.49 -1.05 17.15
N ASN A 270 -21.70 -1.46 15.92
CA ASN A 270 -22.93 -1.14 15.20
C ASN A 270 -24.16 -1.87 15.77
N PRO A 271 -24.10 -3.20 16.04
CA PRO A 271 -25.21 -3.89 16.68
C PRO A 271 -25.56 -3.32 18.05
N SER A 272 -24.56 -3.05 18.92
CA SER A 272 -24.85 -2.47 20.22
C SER A 272 -25.40 -1.04 20.13
N THR A 273 -24.96 -0.24 19.16
CA THR A 273 -25.50 1.09 18.92
C THR A 273 -26.97 1.02 18.54
N ASP A 274 -27.35 0.14 17.60
CA ASP A 274 -28.73 -0.06 17.17
C ASP A 274 -29.61 -0.55 18.33
N GLU A 275 -29.18 -1.61 19.04
CA GLU A 275 -29.92 -2.18 20.16
C GLU A 275 -30.13 -1.17 21.29
N VAL A 276 -29.10 -0.40 21.66
CA VAL A 276 -29.16 0.61 22.71
C VAL A 276 -30.07 1.78 22.30
N LEU A 277 -29.94 2.29 21.08
CA LEU A 277 -30.81 3.36 20.58
C LEU A 277 -32.28 2.95 20.58
N ASN A 278 -32.59 1.77 20.05
CA ASN A 278 -33.96 1.23 20.04
C ASN A 278 -34.52 1.13 21.48
N ARG A 279 -33.72 0.63 22.43
CA ARG A 279 -34.13 0.53 23.83
C ARG A 279 -34.38 1.90 24.46
N ILE A 280 -33.52 2.89 24.17
CA ILE A 280 -33.69 4.27 24.66
C ILE A 280 -34.99 4.87 24.11
N VAL A 281 -35.23 4.73 22.80
CA VAL A 281 -36.46 5.24 22.17
C VAL A 281 -37.72 4.65 22.79
N LEU A 282 -37.72 3.33 23.04
CA LEU A 282 -38.85 2.66 23.71
C LEU A 282 -39.03 3.16 25.14
N SER A 283 -37.95 3.21 25.95
CA SER A 283 -38.00 3.68 27.34
C SER A 283 -38.43 5.14 27.43
N PHE A 284 -38.02 6.00 26.52
CA PHE A 284 -38.41 7.41 26.49
C PHE A 284 -39.92 7.54 26.21
N ARG A 285 -40.46 6.75 25.25
CA ARG A 285 -41.90 6.73 24.95
C ARG A 285 -42.73 6.24 26.15
N GLU A 286 -42.29 5.17 26.83
CA GLU A 286 -42.96 4.62 28.02
C GLU A 286 -43.05 5.63 29.18
N HIS A 287 -42.05 6.51 29.30
CA HIS A 287 -41.96 7.50 30.38
C HIS A 287 -42.33 8.93 29.94
N ASN A 288 -42.97 9.08 28.76
CA ASN A 288 -43.37 10.37 28.17
C ASN A 288 -42.21 11.39 28.07
N ILE A 289 -40.98 10.91 27.81
CA ILE A 289 -39.83 11.78 27.48
C ILE A 289 -39.93 12.10 26.02
N GLU A 290 -40.03 13.38 25.70
CA GLU A 290 -40.13 13.85 24.34
C GLU A 290 -38.72 13.96 23.69
N MET A 291 -38.55 13.32 22.52
CA MET A 291 -37.40 13.55 21.67
C MET A 291 -37.58 14.87 20.95
N ALA A 292 -36.59 15.75 21.09
CA ALA A 292 -36.74 17.11 20.61
C ALA A 292 -36.91 17.19 19.09
N PHE A 293 -37.87 17.98 18.66
CA PHE A 293 -38.02 18.46 17.29
C PHE A 293 -37.30 19.81 17.14
N ASN A 294 -36.94 20.16 15.92
CA ASN A 294 -36.46 21.50 15.66
C ASN A 294 -37.55 22.52 15.96
N GLN A 295 -37.26 23.43 16.88
CA GLN A 295 -38.14 24.51 17.24
C GLN A 295 -37.79 25.75 16.41
N LEU A 296 -38.76 26.44 15.88
CA LEU A 296 -38.61 27.64 15.09
C LEU A 296 -39.61 28.70 15.57
N ASP A 297 -39.12 29.81 16.09
CA ASP A 297 -39.93 30.96 16.39
C ASP A 297 -40.23 31.73 15.09
N VAL A 298 -41.48 31.74 14.67
CA VAL A 298 -41.93 32.44 13.45
C VAL A 298 -42.63 33.74 13.80
N PHE A 299 -41.99 34.85 13.50
CA PHE A 299 -42.57 36.17 13.61
C PHE A 299 -43.27 36.53 12.28
N VAL A 300 -44.58 36.60 12.26
CA VAL A 300 -45.35 37.03 11.09
C VAL A 300 -45.62 38.52 11.19
N LYS A 301 -44.99 39.32 10.32
CA LYS A 301 -45.27 40.77 10.20
C LYS A 301 -46.42 40.98 9.22
N ASN A 302 -47.53 41.54 9.71
CA ASN A 302 -48.64 41.97 8.85
C ASN A 302 -48.20 43.20 8.01
N MET A 303 -48.87 43.41 6.86
CA MET A 303 -48.63 44.57 5.99
C MET A 303 -48.77 45.94 6.71
N ASN A 304 -49.37 45.97 7.91
CA ASN A 304 -49.52 47.17 8.76
C ASN A 304 -48.41 47.29 9.83
N GLY A 305 -47.35 46.48 9.81
CA GLY A 305 -46.20 46.60 10.71
C GLY A 305 -46.41 46.14 12.15
N GLN A 306 -47.56 45.52 12.51
CA GLN A 306 -47.76 44.94 13.82
C GLN A 306 -47.24 43.50 13.85
N GLU A 307 -46.42 43.19 14.84
CA GLU A 307 -45.94 41.84 15.09
C GLU A 307 -47.04 41.04 15.80
N GLN A 308 -47.51 39.95 15.18
CA GLN A 308 -48.34 38.95 15.83
C GLN A 308 -47.51 37.68 16.05
N GLN A 309 -47.33 37.30 17.29
CA GLN A 309 -46.73 36.03 17.65
C GLN A 309 -47.76 34.92 17.44
N LEU A 310 -47.61 34.10 16.43
CA LEU A 310 -48.43 32.91 16.26
C LEU A 310 -47.85 31.83 17.19
N LEU A 311 -48.52 31.59 18.31
CA LEU A 311 -48.26 30.43 19.14
C LEU A 311 -48.55 29.18 18.30
N SER A 312 -47.50 28.39 18.00
CA SER A 312 -47.67 27.11 17.34
C SER A 312 -48.47 26.19 18.29
N THR A 313 -49.70 25.95 17.99
CA THR A 313 -50.46 24.85 18.58
C THR A 313 -49.81 23.57 18.12
N GLN A 314 -49.16 22.84 18.99
CA GLN A 314 -48.64 21.51 18.72
C GLN A 314 -49.81 20.59 18.38
N SER A 315 -50.12 20.41 17.10
CA SER A 315 -50.94 19.29 16.67
C SER A 315 -50.07 18.05 16.66
N ASN A 316 -50.21 17.21 17.67
CA ASN A 316 -49.65 15.87 17.65
C ASN A 316 -50.32 15.07 16.51
N PRO A 317 -49.63 14.74 15.40
CA PRO A 317 -50.26 14.07 14.27
C PRO A 317 -50.57 12.59 14.52
N LEU A 318 -50.33 12.08 15.72
CA LEU A 318 -50.57 10.67 16.06
C LEU A 318 -51.80 10.43 16.98
N ALA A 319 -52.63 11.48 17.26
CA ALA A 319 -53.74 11.33 18.18
C ALA A 319 -55.13 11.15 17.51
N ASP A 320 -55.21 11.14 16.19
CA ASP A 320 -56.49 11.13 15.46
C ASP A 320 -56.63 10.01 14.41
N ASP A 321 -56.34 8.75 14.84
CA ASP A 321 -56.82 7.56 14.12
C ASP A 321 -57.77 6.76 15.02
N GLN A 322 -58.92 7.39 15.37
CA GLN A 322 -60.10 6.63 15.76
C GLN A 322 -60.87 6.22 14.47
N VAL A 323 -60.69 4.96 14.11
CA VAL A 323 -61.43 4.27 13.08
C VAL A 323 -62.92 4.30 13.46
N PRO A 324 -63.88 4.81 12.63
CA PRO A 324 -65.30 4.62 12.86
C PRO A 324 -65.63 3.17 12.46
N THR A 325 -66.13 2.41 13.43
CA THR A 325 -66.87 1.18 13.19
C THR A 325 -68.23 1.50 12.59
N ALA A 326 -68.53 1.02 11.39
CA ALA A 326 -69.81 0.63 10.88
C ALA A 326 -69.63 -0.46 9.82
#